data_6e0f689963a4a3f4087f29321169186d
#
_entry.id   6e0f689963a4a3f4087f29321169186d
#
_cell.length_a   1.000
_cell.length_b   1.000
_cell.length_c   1.000
_cell.angle_alpha   90.00
_cell.angle_beta   90.00
_cell.angle_gamma   90.00
#
_symmetry.space_group_name_H-M   'P 1'
#
loop_
_entity.id
_entity.type
_entity.pdbx_description
1 polymer ?
#
loop_
_entity_poly.entity_id
_entity_poly.type
_entity_poly.pdbx_seq_one_letter_code
_entity_poly.pdbx_strand_id
1 'polypeptide(L)'
;MFWINMALGLVVMYVVMFSMIDGLVDFKNNLNMFYMAVTMWAPMGIFMLATMPGMYPNRRLNLALYALFVLLTAGSFWATRAQALIDDRQFVESMIPHHSGAILMCREADLSDPELVALCGEIVEAQRREIDQMNRIAERLR
;
A
#
# COMPACT_ATOMS: atom_id res chain seq x y z
N MET A 1 7.95 20.13 -14.59
CA MET A 1 8.75 19.26 -13.68
C MET A 1 7.94 18.76 -12.49
N PHE A 2 7.22 19.62 -11.70
CA PHE A 2 6.46 19.20 -10.52
C PHE A 2 5.52 18.02 -10.77
N TRP A 3 4.59 18.13 -11.71
CA TRP A 3 3.60 17.08 -12.00
C TRP A 3 4.22 15.77 -12.50
N ILE A 4 5.35 15.86 -13.24
CA ILE A 4 6.07 14.66 -13.69
C ILE A 4 6.65 13.92 -12.47
N ASN A 5 7.31 14.64 -11.55
CA ASN A 5 7.86 14.05 -10.33
C ASN A 5 6.77 13.47 -9.45
N MET A 6 5.63 14.18 -9.32
CA MET A 6 4.49 13.67 -8.57
C MET A 6 3.90 12.41 -9.22
N ALA A 7 3.71 12.38 -10.54
CA ALA A 7 3.19 11.19 -11.24
C ALA A 7 4.13 9.99 -11.11
N LEU A 8 5.43 10.19 -11.36
CA LEU A 8 6.43 9.13 -11.20
C LEU A 8 6.52 8.64 -9.75
N GLY A 9 6.46 9.57 -8.79
CA GLY A 9 6.46 9.23 -7.36
C GLY A 9 5.27 8.37 -6.96
N LEU A 10 4.07 8.65 -7.47
CA LEU A 10 2.89 7.82 -7.19
C LEU A 10 3.04 6.41 -7.76
N VAL A 11 3.52 6.29 -9.01
CA VAL A 11 3.74 4.98 -9.64
C VAL A 11 4.77 4.17 -8.86
N VAL A 12 5.91 4.79 -8.52
CA VAL A 12 6.97 4.12 -7.74
C VAL A 12 6.45 3.68 -6.38
N MET A 13 5.74 4.55 -5.65
CA MET A 13 5.18 4.21 -4.34
C MET A 13 4.17 3.07 -4.43
N TYR A 14 3.30 3.08 -5.43
CA TYR A 14 2.35 2.00 -5.62
C TYR A 14 3.04 0.66 -5.88
N VAL A 15 4.06 0.64 -6.73
CA VAL A 15 4.84 -0.58 -7.02
C VAL A 15 5.60 -1.06 -5.77
N VAL A 16 6.21 -0.14 -5.02
CA VAL A 16 6.95 -0.46 -3.80
C VAL A 16 6.05 -1.05 -2.71
N MET A 17 4.75 -0.74 -2.68
CA MET A 17 3.81 -1.38 -1.74
C MET A 17 3.79 -2.91 -1.86
N PHE A 18 4.13 -3.45 -3.03
CA PHE A 18 4.19 -4.89 -3.27
C PHE A 18 5.58 -5.52 -3.05
N SER A 19 6.56 -4.74 -2.57
CA SER A 19 7.92 -5.28 -2.33
C SER A 19 7.97 -6.36 -1.24
N MET A 20 6.94 -6.43 -0.39
CA MET A 20 6.85 -7.38 0.73
C MET A 20 6.09 -8.68 0.39
N ILE A 21 5.67 -8.92 -0.85
CA ILE A 21 5.03 -10.18 -1.22
C ILE A 21 6.07 -11.31 -1.36
N ASP A 22 5.69 -12.53 -0.97
CA ASP A 22 6.56 -13.72 -1.06
C ASP A 22 6.84 -14.14 -2.50
N GLY A 23 5.85 -13.96 -3.40
CA GLY A 23 5.98 -14.29 -4.80
C GLY A 23 5.14 -13.41 -5.72
N LEU A 24 5.55 -13.26 -6.98
CA LEU A 24 4.81 -12.45 -7.97
C LEU A 24 3.40 -12.96 -8.26
N VAL A 25 3.10 -14.21 -7.94
CA VAL A 25 1.75 -14.81 -8.05
C VAL A 25 0.75 -14.11 -7.11
N ASP A 26 1.24 -13.59 -5.99
CA ASP A 26 0.45 -12.92 -4.97
C ASP A 26 0.25 -11.42 -5.25
N PHE A 27 0.78 -10.93 -6.38
CA PHE A 27 0.53 -9.58 -6.84
C PHE A 27 -0.95 -9.44 -7.25
N LYS A 28 -1.74 -8.74 -6.45
CA LYS A 28 -3.15 -8.41 -6.72
C LYS A 28 -3.34 -6.91 -6.66
N ASN A 29 -3.71 -6.32 -7.79
CA ASN A 29 -4.04 -4.90 -7.85
C ASN A 29 -5.32 -4.63 -7.04
N ASN A 30 -5.25 -3.73 -6.05
CA ASN A 30 -6.36 -3.45 -5.15
C ASN A 30 -6.40 -2.00 -4.67
N LEU A 31 -7.60 -1.54 -4.25
CA LEU A 31 -7.83 -0.17 -3.80
C LEU A 31 -7.13 0.16 -2.48
N ASN A 32 -6.98 -0.78 -1.55
CA ASN A 32 -6.30 -0.53 -0.29
C ASN A 32 -4.84 -0.12 -0.50
N MET A 33 -4.12 -0.83 -1.37
CA MET A 33 -2.73 -0.48 -1.74
C MET A 33 -2.67 0.90 -2.42
N PHE A 34 -3.66 1.23 -3.24
CA PHE A 34 -3.75 2.56 -3.85
C PHE A 34 -3.98 3.66 -2.82
N TYR A 35 -4.91 3.48 -1.87
CA TYR A 35 -5.15 4.45 -0.79
C TYR A 35 -3.89 4.66 0.06
N MET A 36 -3.20 3.58 0.42
CA MET A 36 -1.94 3.66 1.16
C MET A 36 -0.85 4.39 0.37
N ALA A 37 -0.71 4.10 -0.92
CA ALA A 37 0.23 4.80 -1.79
C ALA A 37 -0.08 6.31 -1.87
N VAL A 38 -1.35 6.70 -2.02
CA VAL A 38 -1.77 8.11 -2.03
C VAL A 38 -1.51 8.77 -0.66
N THR A 39 -1.78 8.08 0.45
CA THR A 39 -1.54 8.59 1.80
C THR A 39 -0.06 8.92 2.04
N MET A 40 0.84 8.15 1.47
CA MET A 40 2.29 8.39 1.56
C MET A 40 2.77 9.41 0.52
N TRP A 41 2.19 9.40 -0.66
CA TRP A 41 2.57 10.26 -1.77
C TRP A 41 2.12 11.71 -1.62
N ALA A 42 0.89 11.96 -1.15
CA ALA A 42 0.34 13.32 -1.10
C ALA A 42 1.15 14.27 -0.19
N PRO A 43 1.64 13.88 1.00
CA PRO A 43 2.53 14.71 1.82
C PRO A 43 3.83 15.12 1.11
N MET A 44 4.35 14.32 0.17
CA MET A 44 5.54 14.70 -0.61
C MET A 44 5.31 15.95 -1.44
N GLY A 45 4.10 16.12 -1.99
CA GLY A 45 3.73 17.36 -2.69
C GLY A 45 3.79 18.58 -1.76
N ILE A 46 3.35 18.43 -0.52
CA ILE A 46 3.45 19.48 0.52
C ILE A 46 4.91 19.82 0.78
N PHE A 47 5.75 18.79 1.03
CA PHE A 47 7.17 19.00 1.30
C PHE A 47 7.90 19.64 0.13
N MET A 48 7.62 19.22 -1.11
CA MET A 48 8.22 19.83 -2.31
C MET A 48 7.91 21.34 -2.41
N LEU A 49 6.65 21.72 -2.22
CA LEU A 49 6.24 23.13 -2.25
C LEU A 49 6.87 23.94 -1.10
N ALA A 50 6.97 23.34 0.09
CA ALA A 50 7.52 24.01 1.28
C ALA A 50 9.04 24.20 1.22
N THR A 51 9.76 23.20 0.69
CA THR A 51 11.23 23.21 0.67
C THR A 51 11.84 23.90 -0.54
N MET A 52 11.05 24.12 -1.61
CA MET A 52 11.53 24.72 -2.86
C MET A 52 10.72 25.97 -3.27
N PRO A 53 10.56 26.98 -2.38
CA PRO A 53 9.69 28.15 -2.67
C PRO A 53 10.15 28.97 -3.88
N GLY A 54 11.45 28.97 -4.18
CA GLY A 54 12.01 29.66 -5.35
C GLY A 54 11.61 29.06 -6.70
N MET A 55 11.25 27.77 -6.73
CA MET A 55 10.78 27.09 -7.95
C MET A 55 9.27 27.26 -8.17
N TYR A 56 8.53 27.63 -7.13
CA TYR A 56 7.06 27.71 -7.15
C TYR A 56 6.60 29.10 -6.67
N PRO A 57 6.78 30.17 -7.49
CA PRO A 57 6.55 31.55 -7.05
C PRO A 57 5.08 31.95 -6.92
N ASN A 58 4.15 31.15 -7.49
CA ASN A 58 2.72 31.46 -7.48
C ASN A 58 2.07 31.06 -6.15
N ARG A 59 1.97 32.00 -5.22
CA ARG A 59 1.39 31.78 -3.86
C ARG A 59 -0.05 31.27 -3.87
N ARG A 60 -0.90 31.76 -4.80
CA ARG A 60 -2.30 31.32 -4.90
C ARG A 60 -2.39 29.84 -5.32
N LEU A 61 -1.60 29.47 -6.33
CA LEU A 61 -1.53 28.09 -6.79
C LEU A 61 -0.98 27.18 -5.68
N ASN A 62 0.08 27.60 -4.98
CA ASN A 62 0.66 26.83 -3.88
C ASN A 62 -0.36 26.60 -2.77
N LEU A 63 -1.14 27.64 -2.38
CA LEU A 63 -2.18 27.47 -1.35
C LEU A 63 -3.25 26.46 -1.78
N ALA A 64 -3.69 26.51 -3.04
CA ALA A 64 -4.63 25.54 -3.58
C ALA A 64 -4.05 24.11 -3.59
N LEU A 65 -2.76 23.95 -3.95
CA LEU A 65 -2.07 22.67 -3.94
C LEU A 65 -1.87 22.13 -2.50
N TYR A 66 -1.54 22.99 -1.53
CA TYR A 66 -1.49 22.59 -0.13
C TYR A 66 -2.84 22.05 0.34
N ALA A 67 -3.91 22.79 0.07
CA ALA A 67 -5.27 22.33 0.42
C ALA A 67 -5.60 20.99 -0.25
N LEU A 68 -5.29 20.83 -1.54
CA LEU A 68 -5.49 19.60 -2.29
C LEU A 68 -4.73 18.41 -1.66
N PHE A 69 -3.43 18.58 -1.40
CA PHE A 69 -2.62 17.48 -0.83
C PHE A 69 -3.00 17.13 0.60
N VAL A 70 -3.41 18.11 1.42
CA VAL A 70 -3.97 17.84 2.75
C VAL A 70 -5.26 17.04 2.64
N LEU A 71 -6.17 17.44 1.74
CA LEU A 71 -7.43 16.70 1.51
C LEU A 71 -7.18 15.30 0.96
N LEU A 72 -6.25 15.12 0.04
CA LEU A 72 -5.87 13.80 -0.49
C LEU A 72 -5.28 12.92 0.62
N THR A 73 -4.39 13.45 1.46
CA THR A 73 -3.82 12.71 2.59
C THR A 73 -4.90 12.28 3.59
N ALA A 74 -5.72 13.23 4.03
CA ALA A 74 -6.78 12.95 5.00
C ALA A 74 -7.86 12.02 4.42
N GLY A 75 -8.25 12.25 3.16
CA GLY A 75 -9.27 11.45 2.48
C GLY A 75 -8.81 10.02 2.21
N SER A 76 -7.57 9.80 1.73
CA SER A 76 -7.03 8.46 1.51
C SER A 76 -6.79 7.72 2.83
N PHE A 77 -6.31 8.40 3.87
CA PHE A 77 -6.19 7.83 5.21
C PHE A 77 -7.55 7.39 5.75
N TRP A 78 -8.57 8.25 5.64
CA TRP A 78 -9.93 7.90 6.03
C TRP A 78 -10.46 6.73 5.20
N ALA A 79 -10.27 6.73 3.88
CA ALA A 79 -10.73 5.66 3.00
C ALA A 79 -10.11 4.30 3.37
N THR A 80 -8.81 4.28 3.71
CA THR A 80 -8.13 3.07 4.23
C THR A 80 -8.76 2.60 5.54
N ARG A 81 -9.03 3.51 6.48
CA ARG A 81 -9.60 3.16 7.80
C ARG A 81 -11.06 2.73 7.72
N ALA A 82 -11.83 3.37 6.85
CA ALA A 82 -13.25 3.08 6.63
C ALA A 82 -13.48 1.95 5.62
N GLN A 83 -12.41 1.41 4.99
CA GLN A 83 -12.49 0.43 3.90
C GLN A 83 -13.46 0.90 2.80
N ALA A 84 -13.38 2.19 2.45
CA ALA A 84 -14.30 2.81 1.51
C ALA A 84 -14.20 2.15 0.13
N LEU A 85 -15.34 1.81 -0.48
CA LEU A 85 -15.45 1.14 -1.78
C LEU A 85 -14.73 -0.22 -1.85
N ILE A 86 -14.46 -0.86 -0.71
CA ILE A 86 -13.91 -2.19 -0.63
C ILE A 86 -15.07 -3.19 -0.57
N ASP A 87 -15.36 -3.83 -1.69
CA ASP A 87 -16.27 -4.96 -1.81
C ASP A 87 -15.56 -6.29 -1.48
N ASP A 88 -16.29 -7.39 -1.53
CA ASP A 88 -15.77 -8.73 -1.23
C ASP A 88 -14.55 -9.07 -2.08
N ARG A 89 -14.55 -8.70 -3.37
CA ARG A 89 -13.46 -8.95 -4.28
C ARG A 89 -12.23 -8.11 -3.93
N GLN A 90 -12.42 -6.80 -3.74
CA GLN A 90 -11.34 -5.89 -3.36
C GLN A 90 -10.74 -6.27 -1.99
N PHE A 91 -11.57 -6.75 -1.05
CA PHE A 91 -11.10 -7.27 0.21
C PHE A 91 -10.16 -8.45 0.02
N VAL A 92 -10.59 -9.48 -0.73
CA VAL A 92 -9.76 -10.67 -0.99
C VAL A 92 -8.48 -10.31 -1.74
N GLU A 93 -8.56 -9.46 -2.77
CA GLU A 93 -7.40 -8.97 -3.54
C GLU A 93 -6.42 -8.16 -2.68
N SER A 94 -6.88 -7.50 -1.62
CA SER A 94 -6.00 -6.78 -0.68
C SER A 94 -5.39 -7.69 0.38
N MET A 95 -6.10 -8.72 0.80
CA MET A 95 -5.63 -9.65 1.84
C MET A 95 -4.56 -10.62 1.33
N ILE A 96 -4.61 -11.04 0.07
CA ILE A 96 -3.61 -11.95 -0.51
C ILE A 96 -2.19 -11.40 -0.39
N PRO A 97 -1.84 -10.19 -0.89
CA PRO A 97 -0.49 -9.65 -0.72
C PRO A 97 -0.13 -9.38 0.75
N HIS A 98 -1.10 -9.07 1.61
CA HIS A 98 -0.86 -8.89 3.04
C HIS A 98 -0.42 -10.20 3.71
N HIS A 99 -1.11 -11.31 3.43
CA HIS A 99 -0.75 -12.64 3.93
C HIS A 99 0.59 -13.13 3.36
N SER A 100 0.82 -12.88 2.08
CA SER A 100 2.09 -13.18 1.42
C SER A 100 3.27 -12.46 2.08
N GLY A 101 3.07 -11.21 2.52
CA GLY A 101 4.06 -10.46 3.28
C GLY A 101 4.43 -11.12 4.61
N ALA A 102 3.47 -11.69 5.33
CA ALA A 102 3.73 -12.42 6.57
C ALA A 102 4.58 -13.69 6.32
N ILE A 103 4.32 -14.41 5.23
CA ILE A 103 5.13 -15.58 4.81
C ILE A 103 6.56 -15.14 4.53
N LEU A 104 6.76 -14.08 3.73
CA LEU A 104 8.08 -13.55 3.42
C LEU A 104 8.85 -13.19 4.70
N MET A 105 8.21 -12.45 5.61
CA MET A 105 8.85 -12.02 6.86
C MET A 105 9.31 -13.20 7.70
N CYS A 106 8.47 -14.23 7.89
CA CYS A 106 8.81 -15.43 8.65
C CYS A 106 9.89 -16.28 7.98
N ARG A 107 9.98 -16.25 6.65
CA ARG A 107 10.94 -17.05 5.89
C ARG A 107 12.33 -16.42 5.82
N GLU A 108 12.38 -15.10 5.67
CA GLU A 108 13.65 -14.37 5.43
C GLU A 108 14.27 -13.82 6.72
N ALA A 109 13.51 -13.76 7.85
CA ALA A 109 14.05 -13.29 9.12
C ALA A 109 15.01 -14.32 9.74
N ASP A 110 16.17 -13.86 10.22
CA ASP A 110 17.12 -14.69 10.97
C ASP A 110 16.67 -14.81 12.44
N LEU A 111 15.76 -15.75 12.68
CA LEU A 111 15.13 -15.97 13.99
C LEU A 111 15.90 -17.03 14.79
N SER A 112 16.24 -16.72 16.02
CA SER A 112 16.98 -17.60 16.94
C SER A 112 16.18 -18.07 18.15
N ASP A 113 15.09 -17.36 18.51
CA ASP A 113 14.21 -17.76 19.60
C ASP A 113 13.37 -18.96 19.20
N PRO A 114 13.41 -20.10 19.96
CA PRO A 114 12.71 -21.32 19.56
C PRO A 114 11.19 -21.17 19.50
N GLU A 115 10.59 -20.38 20.38
CA GLU A 115 9.15 -20.14 20.40
C GLU A 115 8.72 -19.33 19.18
N LEU A 116 9.51 -18.31 18.83
CA LEU A 116 9.26 -17.49 17.65
C LEU A 116 9.44 -18.26 16.34
N VAL A 117 10.45 -19.13 16.25
CA VAL A 117 10.66 -20.03 15.10
C VAL A 117 9.45 -20.96 14.93
N ALA A 118 8.96 -21.57 16.03
CA ALA A 118 7.78 -22.43 15.99
C ALA A 118 6.54 -21.66 15.55
N LEU A 119 6.30 -20.48 16.13
CA LEU A 119 5.18 -19.60 15.74
C LEU A 119 5.25 -19.19 14.27
N CYS A 120 6.42 -18.86 13.75
CA CYS A 120 6.58 -18.54 12.32
C CYS A 120 6.25 -19.73 11.42
N GLY A 121 6.57 -20.97 11.83
CA GLY A 121 6.14 -22.18 11.13
C GLY A 121 4.60 -22.27 11.01
N GLU A 122 3.90 -22.05 12.10
CA GLU A 122 2.42 -22.05 12.16
C GLU A 122 1.83 -20.92 11.30
N ILE A 123 2.41 -19.72 11.39
CA ILE A 123 1.98 -18.56 10.57
C ILE A 123 2.10 -18.90 9.08
N VAL A 124 3.25 -19.38 8.64
CA VAL A 124 3.48 -19.68 7.20
C VAL A 124 2.46 -20.71 6.71
N GLU A 125 2.20 -21.78 7.47
CA GLU A 125 1.23 -22.80 7.07
C GLU A 125 -0.21 -22.24 7.03
N ALA A 126 -0.61 -21.46 8.04
CA ALA A 126 -1.93 -20.82 8.07
C ALA A 126 -2.12 -19.85 6.92
N GLN A 127 -1.15 -18.96 6.69
CA GLN A 127 -1.22 -17.94 5.63
C GLN A 127 -1.31 -18.56 4.23
N ARG A 128 -0.58 -19.64 3.95
CA ARG A 128 -0.68 -20.37 2.67
C ARG A 128 -2.07 -20.96 2.46
N ARG A 129 -2.62 -21.63 3.46
CA ARG A 129 -3.99 -22.16 3.37
C ARG A 129 -5.03 -21.07 3.11
N GLU A 130 -4.88 -19.92 3.78
CA GLU A 130 -5.78 -18.78 3.62
C GLU A 130 -5.65 -18.12 2.25
N ILE A 131 -4.43 -17.96 1.72
CA ILE A 131 -4.18 -17.47 0.36
C ILE A 131 -4.86 -18.39 -0.67
N ASP A 132 -4.71 -19.70 -0.54
CA ASP A 132 -5.36 -20.67 -1.45
C ASP A 132 -6.89 -20.58 -1.37
N GLN A 133 -7.45 -20.40 -0.18
CA GLN A 133 -8.89 -20.19 0.00
C GLN A 133 -9.34 -18.87 -0.64
N MET A 134 -8.61 -17.78 -0.42
CA MET A 134 -8.91 -16.47 -1.00
C MET A 134 -8.83 -16.49 -2.53
N ASN A 135 -7.86 -17.17 -3.12
CA ASN A 135 -7.78 -17.34 -4.57
C ASN A 135 -9.01 -18.05 -5.14
N ARG A 136 -9.48 -19.13 -4.50
CA ARG A 136 -10.73 -19.81 -4.91
C ARG A 136 -11.96 -18.91 -4.79
N ILE A 137 -12.03 -18.09 -3.73
CA ILE A 137 -13.11 -17.10 -3.56
C ILE A 137 -13.05 -16.03 -4.66
N ALA A 138 -11.87 -15.49 -4.93
CA ALA A 138 -11.67 -14.48 -5.97
C ALA A 138 -12.07 -14.98 -7.37
N GLU A 139 -11.83 -16.26 -7.69
CA GLU A 139 -12.26 -16.89 -8.93
C GLU A 139 -13.79 -16.97 -9.03
N ARG A 140 -14.48 -17.20 -7.92
CA ARG A 140 -15.96 -17.26 -7.89
C ARG A 140 -16.61 -15.87 -7.98
N LEU A 141 -15.91 -14.81 -7.53
CA LEU A 141 -16.40 -13.43 -7.53
C LEU A 141 -16.13 -12.67 -8.84
N ARG A 142 -15.64 -13.36 -9.88
CA ARG A 142 -15.36 -12.79 -11.21
C ARG A 142 -16.61 -12.54 -12.04
#